data_dc6e1dc36eb49ce81749fb0b5b0c14bc
#
_entry.id   dc6e1dc36eb49ce81749fb0b5b0c14bc
#
_cell.length_a   1.000
_cell.length_b   1.000
_cell.length_c   1.000
_cell.angle_alpha   90.00
_cell.angle_beta   90.00
_cell.angle_gamma   90.00
#
_symmetry.space_group_name_H-M   'P 1'
#
loop_
_entity.id
_entity.type
_entity.pdbx_description
1 polymer ?
#
loop_
_entity_poly.entity_id
_entity_poly.type
_entity_poly.pdbx_seq_one_letter_code
_entity_poly.pdbx_strand_id
1 'polypeptide(L)'
;ERRYHLLETLPTKLVSALHTLAGTITDYLVEHPEGANQALQELLFEALAFCRLAESFGDHSLCDLEIQGKGSAVLGLRNVIPADFLAPRFKRANCTVLFSATLSPFHYYRDLLGLPERSVWREVESPFVAQQLEVHVRSDISTRYHHRAASVPPIVATLAAHYQHKPGHYLAFFSSFAY
;
A
#
# COMPACT_ATOMS: atom_id res chain seq x y z
N GLU A 1 21.16 7.53 6.93
CA GLU A 1 20.70 7.60 5.53
C GLU A 1 19.95 6.31 5.20
N ARG A 2 18.72 6.40 4.72
CA ARG A 2 17.95 5.23 4.29
C ARG A 2 18.40 4.87 2.88
N ARG A 3 18.80 3.63 2.67
CA ARG A 3 19.14 3.12 1.33
C ARG A 3 18.10 2.11 0.90
N TYR A 4 17.57 2.31 -0.28
CA TYR A 4 16.52 1.47 -0.87
C TYR A 4 17.07 0.75 -2.09
N HIS A 5 16.86 -0.56 -2.13
CA HIS A 5 17.30 -1.42 -3.22
C HIS A 5 16.16 -2.32 -3.70
N LEU A 6 16.02 -2.45 -5.00
CA LEU A 6 15.18 -3.49 -5.59
C LEU A 6 16.05 -4.73 -5.83
N LEU A 7 15.53 -5.87 -5.41
CA LEU A 7 16.16 -7.17 -5.62
C LEU A 7 15.45 -7.87 -6.78
N GLU A 8 16.23 -8.36 -7.75
CA GLU A 8 15.70 -9.12 -8.89
C GLU A 8 15.23 -10.52 -8.48
N THR A 9 15.79 -11.06 -7.40
CA THR A 9 15.46 -12.39 -6.91
C THR A 9 15.27 -12.39 -5.39
N LEU A 10 14.52 -13.34 -4.90
CA LEU A 10 14.34 -13.54 -3.46
C LEU A 10 15.65 -14.01 -2.81
N PRO A 11 15.94 -13.57 -1.56
CA PRO A 11 17.03 -14.09 -0.77
C PRO A 11 16.71 -15.53 -0.29
N THR A 12 17.02 -16.53 -1.09
CA THR A 12 16.67 -17.93 -0.88
C THR A 12 17.08 -18.47 0.49
N LYS A 13 18.26 -18.05 0.99
CA LYS A 13 18.72 -18.45 2.34
C LYS A 13 17.82 -17.97 3.45
N LEU A 14 17.27 -16.74 3.33
CA LEU A 14 16.33 -16.18 4.30
C LEU A 14 15.00 -16.95 4.23
N VAL A 15 14.48 -17.17 3.03
CA VAL A 15 13.23 -17.92 2.84
C VAL A 15 13.34 -19.33 3.43
N SER A 16 14.43 -20.04 3.15
CA SER A 16 14.67 -21.38 3.73
C SER A 16 14.80 -21.35 5.25
N ALA A 17 15.47 -20.34 5.81
CA ALA A 17 15.58 -20.18 7.25
C ALA A 17 14.22 -19.90 7.92
N LEU A 18 13.36 -19.09 7.28
CA LEU A 18 11.99 -18.84 7.76
C LEU A 18 11.11 -20.09 7.72
N HIS A 19 11.22 -20.90 6.66
CA HIS A 19 10.53 -22.20 6.61
C HIS A 19 10.97 -23.13 7.74
N THR A 20 12.29 -23.24 7.98
CA THR A 20 12.83 -24.05 9.08
C THR A 20 12.33 -23.53 10.43
N LEU A 21 12.37 -22.21 10.64
CA LEU A 21 11.88 -21.58 11.87
C LEU A 21 10.40 -21.89 12.09
N ALA A 22 9.56 -21.70 11.06
CA ALA A 22 8.12 -21.97 11.15
C ALA A 22 7.84 -23.45 11.49
N GLY A 23 8.57 -24.39 10.88
CA GLY A 23 8.51 -25.81 11.22
C GLY A 23 8.86 -26.08 12.67
N THR A 24 10.00 -25.57 13.13
CA THR A 24 10.47 -25.74 14.51
C THR A 24 9.48 -25.17 15.53
N ILE A 25 8.91 -23.99 15.28
CA ILE A 25 7.90 -23.40 16.17
C ILE A 25 6.64 -24.28 16.17
N THR A 26 6.22 -24.76 15.02
CA THR A 26 5.04 -25.64 14.91
C THR A 26 5.23 -26.92 15.72
N ASP A 27 6.36 -27.59 15.56
CA ASP A 27 6.70 -28.81 16.31
C ASP A 27 6.75 -28.55 17.81
N TYR A 28 7.38 -27.46 18.23
CA TYR A 28 7.43 -27.03 19.63
C TYR A 28 6.02 -26.82 20.24
N LEU A 29 5.13 -26.14 19.50
CA LEU A 29 3.76 -25.85 19.96
C LEU A 29 2.90 -27.12 20.03
N VAL A 30 3.19 -28.13 19.21
CA VAL A 30 2.52 -29.44 19.29
C VAL A 30 2.97 -30.22 20.53
N GLU A 31 4.27 -30.17 20.84
CA GLU A 31 4.83 -30.88 22.01
C GLU A 31 4.55 -30.14 23.33
N HIS A 32 4.44 -28.80 23.29
CA HIS A 32 4.27 -27.93 24.45
C HIS A 32 3.10 -26.94 24.26
N PRO A 33 1.84 -27.40 24.29
CA PRO A 33 0.67 -26.53 24.11
C PRO A 33 0.62 -25.38 25.13
N GLU A 34 1.13 -25.60 26.34
CA GLU A 34 1.25 -24.59 27.41
C GLU A 34 2.29 -23.49 27.12
N GLY A 35 3.21 -23.77 26.22
CA GLY A 35 4.25 -22.80 25.78
C GLY A 35 3.73 -21.78 24.75
N ALA A 36 2.48 -21.92 24.30
CA ALA A 36 1.87 -21.04 23.32
C ALA A 36 1.64 -19.64 23.92
N ASN A 37 2.53 -18.69 23.61
CA ASN A 37 2.32 -17.30 23.92
C ASN A 37 2.04 -16.49 22.65
N GLN A 38 1.45 -15.30 22.82
CA GLN A 38 1.05 -14.45 21.71
C GLN A 38 2.20 -14.09 20.79
N ALA A 39 3.36 -13.72 21.33
CA ALA A 39 4.52 -13.30 20.55
C ALA A 39 5.07 -14.44 19.66
N LEU A 40 5.07 -15.67 20.17
CA LEU A 40 5.51 -16.84 19.40
C LEU A 40 4.54 -17.17 18.27
N GLN A 41 3.23 -17.05 18.53
CA GLN A 41 2.20 -17.24 17.52
C GLN A 41 2.26 -16.17 16.44
N GLU A 42 2.42 -14.90 16.81
CA GLU A 42 2.60 -13.78 15.86
C GLU A 42 3.81 -14.03 14.96
N LEU A 43 4.96 -14.38 15.53
CA LEU A 43 6.16 -14.70 14.77
C LEU A 43 5.93 -15.87 13.79
N LEU A 44 5.24 -16.93 14.23
CA LEU A 44 4.90 -18.06 13.38
C LEU A 44 4.02 -17.63 12.19
N PHE A 45 2.97 -16.87 12.47
CA PHE A 45 2.05 -16.41 11.42
C PHE A 45 2.71 -15.43 10.45
N GLU A 46 3.56 -14.54 10.92
CA GLU A 46 4.34 -13.65 10.07
C GLU A 46 5.32 -14.42 9.18
N ALA A 47 6.06 -15.38 9.74
CA ALA A 47 6.97 -16.24 8.98
C ALA A 47 6.23 -17.05 7.90
N LEU A 48 5.09 -17.68 8.26
CA LEU A 48 4.26 -18.43 7.31
C LEU A 48 3.65 -17.53 6.23
N ALA A 49 3.21 -16.31 6.59
CA ALA A 49 2.68 -15.35 5.63
C ALA A 49 3.77 -14.91 4.63
N PHE A 50 4.97 -14.63 5.12
CA PHE A 50 6.09 -14.27 4.27
C PHE A 50 6.49 -15.42 3.33
N CYS A 51 6.61 -16.65 3.84
CA CYS A 51 6.92 -17.83 3.04
C CYS A 51 5.89 -18.05 1.93
N ARG A 52 4.60 -17.90 2.24
CA ARG A 52 3.50 -18.03 1.27
C ARG A 52 3.57 -16.97 0.16
N LEU A 53 3.96 -15.73 0.49
CA LEU A 53 4.20 -14.69 -0.50
C LEU A 53 5.43 -15.01 -1.34
N ALA A 54 6.49 -15.54 -0.73
CA ALA A 54 7.71 -15.96 -1.41
C ALA A 54 7.47 -17.11 -2.41
N GLU A 55 6.62 -18.07 -2.08
CA GLU A 55 6.22 -19.16 -2.98
C GLU A 55 5.48 -18.67 -4.22
N SER A 56 4.75 -17.56 -4.10
CA SER A 56 4.00 -16.96 -5.21
C SER A 56 4.77 -15.87 -5.94
N PHE A 57 6.05 -15.67 -5.62
CA PHE A 57 6.87 -14.63 -6.22
C PHE A 57 7.14 -14.90 -7.71
N GLY A 58 6.91 -13.90 -8.55
CA GLY A 58 7.08 -13.98 -10.00
C GLY A 58 7.10 -12.58 -10.63
N ASP A 59 6.91 -12.50 -11.94
CA ASP A 59 6.97 -11.26 -12.73
C ASP A 59 5.96 -10.18 -12.28
N HIS A 60 4.92 -10.59 -11.57
CA HIS A 60 3.93 -9.71 -10.94
C HIS A 60 4.37 -9.13 -9.60
N SER A 61 5.56 -9.47 -9.12
CA SER A 61 6.03 -9.17 -7.76
C SER A 61 7.26 -8.28 -7.77
N LEU A 62 7.45 -7.51 -6.70
CA LEU A 62 8.67 -6.78 -6.38
C LEU A 62 9.20 -7.25 -5.03
N CYS A 63 10.53 -7.41 -4.94
CA CYS A 63 11.24 -7.59 -3.69
C CYS A 63 12.07 -6.34 -3.42
N ASP A 64 11.80 -5.64 -2.34
CA ASP A 64 12.53 -4.43 -1.95
C ASP A 64 13.22 -4.57 -0.60
N LEU A 65 14.40 -4.01 -0.52
CA LEU A 65 15.22 -3.96 0.69
C LEU A 65 15.48 -2.51 1.08
N GLU A 66 14.99 -2.11 2.24
CA GLU A 66 15.30 -0.83 2.86
C GLU A 66 16.32 -1.02 3.98
N ILE A 67 17.51 -0.49 3.81
CA ILE A 67 18.53 -0.48 4.86
C ILE A 67 18.28 0.75 5.73
N GLN A 68 17.89 0.49 6.98
CA GLN A 68 17.72 1.51 8.01
C GLN A 68 18.97 1.52 8.87
N GLY A 69 19.61 2.64 9.09
CA GLY A 69 20.87 2.73 9.83
C GLY A 69 20.93 1.86 11.10
N LYS A 70 22.16 1.60 11.63
CA LYS A 70 22.45 0.74 12.79
C LYS A 70 22.26 -0.78 12.56
N GLY A 71 22.40 -1.25 11.31
CA GLY A 71 22.35 -2.68 11.01
C GLY A 71 20.92 -3.26 10.90
N SER A 72 19.90 -2.41 10.89
CA SER A 72 18.54 -2.81 10.65
C SER A 72 18.20 -2.74 9.17
N ALA A 73 17.47 -3.73 8.67
CA ALA A 73 16.96 -3.77 7.32
C ALA A 73 15.52 -4.28 7.29
N VAL A 74 14.72 -3.75 6.37
CA VAL A 74 13.36 -4.20 6.12
C VAL A 74 13.30 -4.78 4.71
N LEU A 75 12.88 -6.03 4.60
CA LEU A 75 12.62 -6.69 3.33
C LEU A 75 11.12 -6.73 3.07
N GLY A 76 10.71 -6.19 1.92
CA GLY A 76 9.31 -6.15 1.48
C GLY A 76 9.07 -7.04 0.27
N LEU A 77 7.98 -7.83 0.30
CA LEU A 77 7.44 -8.51 -0.88
C LEU A 77 6.12 -7.84 -1.25
N ARG A 78 6.01 -7.39 -2.49
CA ARG A 78 4.84 -6.66 -2.98
C ARG A 78 4.33 -7.27 -4.26
N ASN A 79 3.03 -7.52 -4.32
CA ASN A 79 2.35 -7.82 -5.57
C ASN A 79 1.96 -6.49 -6.25
N VAL A 80 2.49 -6.24 -7.44
CA VAL A 80 2.23 -5.00 -8.20
C VAL A 80 1.30 -5.23 -9.38
N ILE A 81 1.10 -6.48 -9.82
CA ILE A 81 0.19 -6.86 -10.90
C ILE A 81 -0.73 -7.98 -10.40
N PRO A 82 -1.89 -7.64 -9.81
CA PRO A 82 -2.78 -8.65 -9.21
C PRO A 82 -3.60 -9.47 -10.22
N ALA A 83 -3.44 -9.24 -11.51
CA ALA A 83 -4.25 -9.85 -12.58
C ALA A 83 -4.38 -11.37 -12.46
N ASP A 84 -3.26 -12.08 -12.30
CA ASP A 84 -3.25 -13.56 -12.25
C ASP A 84 -4.01 -14.13 -11.06
N PHE A 85 -4.07 -13.38 -9.96
CA PHE A 85 -4.81 -13.79 -8.75
C PHE A 85 -6.29 -13.42 -8.82
N LEU A 86 -6.63 -12.32 -9.50
CA LEU A 86 -7.99 -11.81 -9.56
C LEU A 86 -8.80 -12.42 -10.72
N ALA A 87 -8.17 -12.64 -11.89
CA ALA A 87 -8.86 -13.17 -13.07
C ALA A 87 -9.62 -14.49 -12.80
N PRO A 88 -9.07 -15.49 -12.09
CA PRO A 88 -9.82 -16.70 -11.76
C PRO A 88 -11.03 -16.45 -10.85
N ARG A 89 -10.95 -15.43 -9.98
CA ARG A 89 -12.04 -15.05 -9.08
C ARG A 89 -13.18 -14.38 -9.83
N PHE A 90 -12.86 -13.48 -10.77
CA PHE A 90 -13.87 -12.88 -11.66
C PHE A 90 -14.60 -13.92 -12.51
N LYS A 91 -13.88 -14.97 -12.99
CA LYS A 91 -14.50 -16.06 -13.74
C LYS A 91 -15.49 -16.89 -12.92
N ARG A 92 -15.28 -16.97 -11.60
CA ARG A 92 -16.15 -17.75 -10.68
C ARG A 92 -17.35 -16.94 -10.17
N ALA A 93 -17.31 -15.63 -10.27
CA ALA A 93 -18.38 -14.75 -9.84
C ALA A 93 -19.45 -14.63 -10.92
N ASN A 94 -20.72 -14.64 -10.53
CA ASN A 94 -21.84 -14.40 -11.44
C ASN A 94 -21.83 -12.98 -11.97
N CYS A 95 -21.48 -12.02 -11.13
CA CYS A 95 -21.34 -10.61 -11.47
C CYS A 95 -20.28 -9.97 -10.57
N THR A 96 -19.52 -9.04 -11.13
CA THR A 96 -18.56 -8.23 -10.37
C THR A 96 -18.72 -6.77 -10.80
N VAL A 97 -18.87 -5.87 -9.83
CA VAL A 97 -18.91 -4.43 -10.04
C VAL A 97 -17.71 -3.82 -9.33
N LEU A 98 -16.87 -3.14 -10.09
CA LEU A 98 -15.76 -2.34 -9.56
C LEU A 98 -16.13 -0.87 -9.72
N PHE A 99 -15.89 -0.08 -8.70
CA PHE A 99 -16.15 1.36 -8.75
C PHE A 99 -15.09 2.15 -7.98
N SER A 100 -14.75 3.30 -8.52
CA SER A 100 -13.87 4.27 -7.90
C SER A 100 -14.04 5.61 -8.62
N ALA A 101 -13.67 6.70 -7.97
CA ALA A 101 -13.58 8.00 -8.61
C ALA A 101 -12.44 8.11 -9.65
N THR A 102 -11.50 7.16 -9.66
CA THR A 102 -10.24 7.25 -10.41
C THR A 102 -9.90 5.97 -11.19
N LEU A 103 -10.90 5.16 -11.59
CA LEU A 103 -10.69 3.96 -12.44
C LEU A 103 -10.45 4.32 -13.92
N SER A 104 -9.76 5.39 -14.22
CA SER A 104 -9.44 5.81 -15.58
C SER A 104 -7.93 5.86 -15.79
N PRO A 105 -7.40 5.42 -16.95
CA PRO A 105 -8.10 4.89 -18.14
C PRO A 105 -8.51 3.42 -17.97
N PHE A 106 -9.63 3.04 -18.61
CA PHE A 106 -10.22 1.70 -18.47
C PHE A 106 -9.27 0.56 -18.83
N HIS A 107 -8.58 0.64 -19.97
CA HIS A 107 -7.68 -0.41 -20.44
C HIS A 107 -6.55 -0.71 -19.45
N TYR A 108 -6.00 0.31 -18.80
CA TYR A 108 -4.98 0.14 -17.77
C TYR A 108 -5.49 -0.71 -16.60
N TYR A 109 -6.67 -0.36 -16.06
CA TYR A 109 -7.24 -1.12 -14.94
C TYR A 109 -7.76 -2.49 -15.35
N ARG A 110 -8.27 -2.64 -16.58
CA ARG A 110 -8.64 -3.95 -17.12
C ARG A 110 -7.45 -4.90 -17.09
N ASP A 111 -6.32 -4.47 -17.62
CA ASP A 111 -5.13 -5.29 -17.75
C ASP A 111 -4.47 -5.52 -16.38
N LEU A 112 -4.34 -4.48 -15.56
CA LEU A 112 -3.79 -4.54 -14.21
C LEU A 112 -4.56 -5.51 -13.29
N LEU A 113 -5.89 -5.51 -13.39
CA LEU A 113 -6.77 -6.33 -12.54
C LEU A 113 -7.14 -7.67 -13.19
N GLY A 114 -6.79 -7.91 -14.45
CA GLY A 114 -7.14 -9.13 -15.17
C GLY A 114 -8.65 -9.27 -15.41
N LEU A 115 -9.33 -8.15 -15.74
CA LEU A 115 -10.76 -8.18 -16.00
C LEU A 115 -11.06 -8.94 -17.28
N PRO A 116 -12.21 -9.66 -17.37
CA PRO A 116 -12.63 -10.32 -18.60
C PRO A 116 -12.78 -9.31 -19.75
N GLU A 117 -12.50 -9.74 -21.00
CA GLU A 117 -12.65 -8.91 -22.19
C GLU A 117 -14.07 -8.33 -22.37
N ARG A 118 -15.09 -9.07 -21.92
CA ARG A 118 -16.50 -8.67 -21.94
C ARG A 118 -16.86 -7.60 -20.91
N SER A 119 -15.91 -7.12 -20.12
CA SER A 119 -16.16 -6.10 -19.10
C SER A 119 -16.62 -4.80 -19.74
N VAL A 120 -17.65 -4.20 -19.16
CA VAL A 120 -18.26 -2.95 -19.64
C VAL A 120 -17.81 -1.80 -18.74
N TRP A 121 -17.33 -0.74 -19.36
CA TRP A 121 -17.01 0.51 -18.70
C TRP A 121 -18.21 1.44 -18.69
N ARG A 122 -18.44 2.09 -17.56
CA ARG A 122 -19.43 3.16 -17.42
C ARG A 122 -18.80 4.31 -16.64
N GLU A 123 -18.86 5.48 -17.22
CA GLU A 123 -18.58 6.74 -16.52
C GLU A 123 -19.89 7.32 -16.00
N VAL A 124 -19.86 7.68 -14.73
CA VAL A 124 -20.98 8.33 -14.07
C VAL A 124 -20.58 9.78 -13.83
N GLU A 125 -21.34 10.70 -14.39
CA GLU A 125 -21.09 12.12 -14.21
C GLU A 125 -21.18 12.52 -12.74
N SER A 126 -20.33 13.46 -12.35
CA SER A 126 -20.37 14.01 -11.00
C SER A 126 -21.70 14.75 -10.77
N PRO A 127 -22.40 14.53 -9.66
CA PRO A 127 -23.57 15.33 -9.28
C PRO A 127 -23.19 16.77 -8.90
N PHE A 128 -21.89 17.05 -8.74
CA PHE A 128 -21.39 18.37 -8.41
C PHE A 128 -21.04 19.13 -9.68
N VAL A 129 -21.43 20.39 -9.74
CA VAL A 129 -21.12 21.29 -10.86
C VAL A 129 -19.95 22.19 -10.53
N ALA A 130 -19.21 22.64 -11.56
CA ALA A 130 -17.99 23.43 -11.40
C ALA A 130 -18.18 24.71 -10.55
N GLN A 131 -19.39 25.29 -10.58
CA GLN A 131 -19.72 26.49 -9.81
C GLN A 131 -19.79 26.26 -8.28
N GLN A 132 -19.85 24.99 -7.85
CA GLN A 132 -19.83 24.62 -6.43
C GLN A 132 -18.41 24.49 -5.86
N LEU A 133 -17.39 24.58 -6.72
CA LEU A 133 -15.99 24.41 -6.35
C LEU A 133 -15.21 25.68 -6.70
N GLU A 134 -14.62 26.31 -5.69
CA GLU A 134 -13.65 27.37 -5.85
C GLU A 134 -12.25 26.84 -5.52
N VAL A 135 -11.29 26.99 -6.44
CA VAL A 135 -9.93 26.47 -6.31
C VAL A 135 -8.94 27.62 -6.26
N HIS A 136 -8.19 27.69 -5.18
CA HIS A 136 -7.09 28.64 -5.00
C HIS A 136 -5.75 27.88 -4.96
N VAL A 137 -4.80 28.32 -5.77
CA VAL A 137 -3.45 27.71 -5.82
C VAL A 137 -2.43 28.67 -5.21
N ARG A 138 -1.72 28.20 -4.19
CA ARG A 138 -0.59 28.91 -3.58
C ARG A 138 0.72 28.41 -4.19
N SER A 139 1.19 29.10 -5.21
CA SER A 139 2.45 28.77 -5.91
C SER A 139 3.72 29.18 -5.15
N ASP A 140 3.57 30.00 -4.13
CA ASP A 140 4.65 30.49 -3.26
C ASP A 140 5.01 29.48 -2.13
N ILE A 141 4.23 28.42 -1.93
CA ILE A 141 4.46 27.40 -0.90
C ILE A 141 4.92 26.09 -1.57
N SER A 142 6.17 25.69 -1.31
CA SER A 142 6.71 24.43 -1.80
C SER A 142 6.49 23.30 -0.80
N THR A 143 5.75 22.26 -1.19
CA THR A 143 5.49 21.08 -0.37
C THR A 143 6.48 19.93 -0.64
N ARG A 144 7.55 20.16 -1.41
CA ARG A 144 8.61 19.18 -1.66
C ARG A 144 9.27 18.74 -0.36
N TYR A 145 9.70 17.48 -0.28
CA TYR A 145 10.24 16.87 0.93
C TYR A 145 11.24 17.76 1.69
N HIS A 146 12.22 18.31 0.99
CA HIS A 146 13.26 19.17 1.61
C HIS A 146 12.75 20.55 2.06
N HIS A 147 11.56 20.96 1.61
CA HIS A 147 10.97 22.25 1.96
C HIS A 147 9.83 22.15 2.98
N ARG A 148 9.48 20.94 3.43
CA ARG A 148 8.32 20.72 4.30
C ARG A 148 8.35 21.54 5.58
N ALA A 149 9.48 21.53 6.29
CA ALA A 149 9.60 22.30 7.53
C ALA A 149 9.34 23.80 7.31
N ALA A 150 9.85 24.36 6.23
CA ALA A 150 9.65 25.77 5.87
C ALA A 150 8.22 26.07 5.38
N SER A 151 7.51 25.06 4.87
CA SER A 151 6.14 25.23 4.36
C SER A 151 5.07 25.23 5.46
N VAL A 152 5.34 24.68 6.64
CA VAL A 152 4.37 24.60 7.73
C VAL A 152 3.83 25.97 8.18
N PRO A 153 4.66 26.97 8.50
CA PRO A 153 4.15 28.27 8.93
C PRO A 153 3.22 28.96 7.91
N PRO A 154 3.58 29.06 6.61
CA PRO A 154 2.68 29.68 5.64
C PRO A 154 1.41 28.85 5.37
N ILE A 155 1.44 27.52 5.48
CA ILE A 155 0.23 26.70 5.41
C ILE A 155 -0.70 27.01 6.59
N VAL A 156 -0.16 27.03 7.81
CA VAL A 156 -0.93 27.35 9.01
C VAL A 156 -1.55 28.76 8.91
N ALA A 157 -0.77 29.74 8.46
CA ALA A 157 -1.28 31.11 8.26
C ALA A 157 -2.43 31.15 7.24
N THR A 158 -2.32 30.37 6.15
CA THR A 158 -3.36 30.26 5.13
C THR A 158 -4.65 29.67 5.71
N LEU A 159 -4.54 28.55 6.43
CA LEU A 159 -5.69 27.90 7.06
C LEU A 159 -6.36 28.80 8.10
N ALA A 160 -5.56 29.48 8.93
CA ALA A 160 -6.06 30.44 9.92
C ALA A 160 -6.80 31.60 9.28
N ALA A 161 -6.25 32.16 8.20
CA ALA A 161 -6.89 33.26 7.47
C ALA A 161 -8.24 32.81 6.84
N HIS A 162 -8.29 31.62 6.25
CA HIS A 162 -9.54 31.06 5.73
C HIS A 162 -10.58 30.88 6.83
N TYR A 163 -10.18 30.31 7.97
CA TYR A 163 -11.10 30.13 9.10
C TYR A 163 -11.60 31.46 9.66
N GLN A 164 -10.74 32.46 9.80
CA GLN A 164 -11.15 33.79 10.27
C GLN A 164 -12.12 34.48 9.32
N HIS A 165 -11.92 34.31 7.99
CA HIS A 165 -12.81 34.88 6.99
C HIS A 165 -14.18 34.19 6.97
N LYS A 166 -14.20 32.86 7.09
CA LYS A 166 -15.44 32.06 7.07
C LYS A 166 -15.33 30.92 8.08
N PRO A 167 -15.72 31.14 9.35
CA PRO A 167 -15.73 30.07 10.35
C PRO A 167 -16.62 28.88 9.92
N GLY A 168 -16.10 27.64 10.11
CA GLY A 168 -16.80 26.45 9.69
C GLY A 168 -15.92 25.18 9.87
N HIS A 169 -16.31 24.11 9.18
CA HIS A 169 -15.57 22.87 9.17
C HIS A 169 -14.60 22.82 8.00
N TYR A 170 -13.35 22.51 8.29
CA TYR A 170 -12.28 22.45 7.30
C TYR A 170 -11.60 21.08 7.36
N LEU A 171 -11.23 20.55 6.20
CA LEU A 171 -10.41 19.35 6.08
C LEU A 171 -9.07 19.74 5.44
N ALA A 172 -7.97 19.39 6.10
CA ALA A 172 -6.63 19.59 5.57
C ALA A 172 -6.00 18.23 5.27
N PHE A 173 -5.63 18.02 4.00
CA PHE A 173 -4.99 16.79 3.55
C PHE A 173 -3.51 17.05 3.30
N PHE A 174 -2.67 16.20 3.87
CA PHE A 174 -1.22 16.27 3.72
C PHE A 174 -0.68 15.03 3.02
N SER A 175 0.47 15.16 2.36
CA SER A 175 1.07 14.07 1.59
C SER A 175 1.63 12.91 2.45
N SER A 176 1.78 13.10 3.76
CA SER A 176 2.20 12.06 4.71
C SER A 176 1.83 12.43 6.14
N PHE A 177 1.78 11.43 7.03
CA PHE A 177 1.59 11.62 8.47
C PHE A 177 2.75 12.36 9.15
N ALA A 178 3.92 12.37 8.52
CA ALA A 178 5.11 13.04 9.04
C ALA A 178 5.23 14.50 8.58
N TYR A 179 4.21 15.05 7.96
CA TYR A 179 4.17 16.45 7.53
C TYR A 179 3.98 17.36 8.76
#